data_16b36ea94c9389840022c00701d5a11d
#
_entry.id   16b36ea94c9389840022c00701d5a11d
#
_cell.length_a   1.000
_cell.length_b   1.000
_cell.length_c   1.000
_cell.angle_alpha   90.00
_cell.angle_beta   90.00
_cell.angle_gamma   90.00
#
_symmetry.space_group_name_H-M   'P 1'
#
loop_
_entity.id
_entity.type
_entity.pdbx_description
1 polymer ?
#
loop_
_entity_poly.entity_id
_entity_poly.type
_entity_poly.pdbx_seq_one_letter_code
_entity_poly.pdbx_strand_id
1 'polypeptide(L)'
;MSKVSLQGQVAVVTGAARGVGELLARKLSERGAKVALVGLEPDELKAVAGRLPSDADWWYADVTDHEALAQVAREVKARFGKIDIVVANAGVAVGGPFEESDPVAWRRVIEVNLVGSAVTARAFLPVLKESRGYLLQIASLAAITPAPMMSAYCASKSGVEAYANCLRAEVAYHGVKVGVGYLSWTDTDMVRGADQDDVMRELRQRLPWPANKTYPLPPAVDRIVAGIERRSAKVYAQPWLRGMQSIRGYLPGIIATVGKREIKRFAPRLSQVSTGLVGSGGAADEKHRAG
;
A
#
# COMPACT_ATOMS: atom_id res chain seq x y z
N MET A 1 12.54 7.22 -20.21
CA MET A 1 11.14 7.51 -20.53
C MET A 1 10.87 8.97 -20.16
N SER A 2 10.24 9.73 -21.06
CA SER A 2 9.79 11.10 -20.77
C SER A 2 8.73 11.09 -19.66
N LYS A 3 8.70 12.14 -18.83
CA LYS A 3 7.64 12.34 -17.84
C LYS A 3 6.34 12.69 -18.55
N VAL A 4 5.24 12.09 -18.09
CA VAL A 4 3.87 12.45 -18.51
C VAL A 4 3.38 13.55 -17.58
N SER A 5 2.83 14.62 -18.13
CA SER A 5 2.17 15.68 -17.34
C SER A 5 0.97 15.09 -16.60
N LEU A 6 0.81 15.45 -15.33
CA LEU A 6 -0.36 15.09 -14.54
C LEU A 6 -1.49 16.12 -14.67
N GLN A 7 -1.24 17.26 -15.31
CA GLN A 7 -2.23 18.31 -15.52
C GLN A 7 -3.48 17.79 -16.24
N GLY A 8 -4.63 17.89 -15.58
CA GLY A 8 -5.91 17.43 -16.10
C GLY A 8 -6.09 15.91 -16.18
N GLN A 9 -5.14 15.10 -15.69
CA GLN A 9 -5.33 13.67 -15.50
C GLN A 9 -6.24 13.39 -14.30
N VAL A 10 -6.94 12.27 -14.32
CA VAL A 10 -7.78 11.81 -13.22
C VAL A 10 -7.09 10.66 -12.51
N ALA A 11 -6.84 10.82 -11.22
CA ALA A 11 -6.18 9.84 -10.37
C ALA A 11 -7.13 9.33 -9.29
N VAL A 12 -7.28 8.02 -9.18
CA VAL A 12 -7.98 7.34 -8.08
C VAL A 12 -6.94 6.84 -7.08
N VAL A 13 -7.16 7.10 -5.78
CA VAL A 13 -6.30 6.62 -4.70
C VAL A 13 -7.15 5.89 -3.66
N THR A 14 -6.89 4.60 -3.42
CA THR A 14 -7.55 3.85 -2.34
C THR A 14 -6.79 3.99 -1.04
N GLY A 15 -7.51 3.94 0.11
CA GLY A 15 -6.93 4.21 1.43
C GLY A 15 -6.42 5.66 1.53
N ALA A 16 -7.19 6.61 0.99
CA ALA A 16 -6.78 8.00 0.82
C ALA A 16 -7.07 8.90 2.01
N ALA A 17 -7.68 8.37 3.09
CA ALA A 17 -8.06 9.15 4.27
C ALA A 17 -6.86 9.65 5.10
N ARG A 18 -5.72 8.96 5.02
CA ARG A 18 -4.53 9.27 5.84
C ARG A 18 -3.22 8.77 5.24
N GLY A 19 -2.10 9.14 5.87
CA GLY A 19 -0.77 8.57 5.66
C GLY A 19 -0.28 8.69 4.21
N VAL A 20 0.16 7.55 3.63
CA VAL A 20 0.68 7.49 2.26
C VAL A 20 -0.39 7.92 1.26
N GLY A 21 -1.63 7.42 1.40
CA GLY A 21 -2.73 7.69 0.47
C GLY A 21 -3.12 9.17 0.44
N GLU A 22 -3.31 9.79 1.61
CA GLU A 22 -3.61 11.23 1.72
C GLU A 22 -2.51 12.09 1.10
N LEU A 23 -1.24 11.82 1.47
CA LEU A 23 -0.13 12.63 0.94
C LEU A 23 0.05 12.41 -0.56
N LEU A 24 -0.17 11.18 -1.07
CA LEU A 24 -0.17 10.89 -2.50
C LEU A 24 -1.26 11.70 -3.23
N ALA A 25 -2.49 11.67 -2.73
CA ALA A 25 -3.61 12.44 -3.27
C ALA A 25 -3.26 13.93 -3.35
N ARG A 26 -2.72 14.50 -2.26
CA ARG A 26 -2.28 15.89 -2.22
C ARG A 26 -1.19 16.18 -3.25
N LYS A 27 -0.14 15.36 -3.31
CA LYS A 27 0.98 15.55 -4.24
C LYS A 27 0.58 15.41 -5.72
N LEU A 28 -0.40 14.54 -6.02
CA LEU A 28 -0.98 14.43 -7.36
C LEU A 28 -1.79 15.68 -7.71
N SER A 29 -2.60 16.15 -6.77
CA SER A 29 -3.40 17.37 -6.90
C SER A 29 -2.52 18.63 -7.09
N GLU A 30 -1.44 18.77 -6.30
CA GLU A 30 -0.44 19.86 -6.45
C GLU A 30 0.21 19.87 -7.85
N ARG A 31 0.18 18.75 -8.59
CA ARG A 31 0.65 18.63 -9.98
C ARG A 31 -0.46 18.75 -11.02
N GLY A 32 -1.65 19.17 -10.60
CA GLY A 32 -2.80 19.45 -11.47
C GLY A 32 -3.64 18.22 -11.84
N ALA A 33 -3.43 17.07 -11.21
CA ALA A 33 -4.34 15.95 -11.39
C ALA A 33 -5.66 16.20 -10.61
N LYS A 34 -6.79 15.84 -11.20
CA LYS A 34 -8.06 15.67 -10.47
C LYS A 34 -7.99 14.39 -9.66
N VAL A 35 -8.52 14.38 -8.43
CA VAL A 35 -8.29 13.24 -7.53
C VAL A 35 -9.62 12.68 -7.00
N ALA A 36 -9.80 11.37 -7.17
CA ALA A 36 -10.86 10.59 -6.55
C ALA A 36 -10.29 9.83 -5.34
N LEU A 37 -10.79 10.14 -4.15
CA LEU A 37 -10.38 9.55 -2.88
C LEU A 37 -11.32 8.40 -2.52
N VAL A 38 -10.79 7.21 -2.23
CA VAL A 38 -11.60 6.04 -1.88
C VAL A 38 -11.12 5.45 -0.55
N GLY A 39 -12.05 5.10 0.36
CA GLY A 39 -11.71 4.50 1.65
C GLY A 39 -12.91 4.28 2.56
N LEU A 40 -12.64 3.89 3.81
CA LEU A 40 -13.64 3.54 4.83
C LEU A 40 -13.97 4.69 5.81
N GLU A 41 -13.35 5.84 5.66
CA GLU A 41 -13.40 6.94 6.62
C GLU A 41 -13.99 8.19 5.95
N PRO A 42 -15.33 8.31 5.86
CA PRO A 42 -16.00 9.33 5.06
C PRO A 42 -15.68 10.76 5.51
N ASP A 43 -15.60 11.01 6.81
CA ASP A 43 -15.33 12.36 7.32
C ASP A 43 -13.89 12.79 6.99
N GLU A 44 -12.92 11.90 7.16
CA GLU A 44 -11.52 12.14 6.81
C GLU A 44 -11.34 12.31 5.31
N LEU A 45 -11.97 11.45 4.48
CA LEU A 45 -11.92 11.57 3.02
C LEU A 45 -12.49 12.91 2.56
N LYS A 46 -13.64 13.34 3.11
CA LYS A 46 -14.25 14.64 2.85
C LYS A 46 -13.34 15.78 3.24
N ALA A 47 -12.72 15.70 4.42
CA ALA A 47 -11.79 16.70 4.90
C ALA A 47 -10.53 16.78 4.02
N VAL A 48 -10.00 15.63 3.55
CA VAL A 48 -8.88 15.59 2.62
C VAL A 48 -9.29 16.21 1.29
N ALA A 49 -10.41 15.82 0.68
CA ALA A 49 -10.90 16.35 -0.58
C ALA A 49 -11.02 17.87 -0.55
N GLY A 50 -11.58 18.41 0.54
CA GLY A 50 -11.76 19.86 0.72
C GLY A 50 -10.47 20.69 0.85
N ARG A 51 -9.32 20.02 1.09
CA ARG A 51 -8.00 20.69 1.19
C ARG A 51 -7.14 20.54 -0.05
N LEU A 52 -7.58 19.76 -1.05
CA LEU A 52 -6.82 19.57 -2.28
C LEU A 52 -6.92 20.81 -3.19
N PRO A 53 -5.80 21.25 -3.81
CA PRO A 53 -5.81 22.44 -4.68
C PRO A 53 -6.48 22.23 -6.03
N SER A 54 -6.65 20.99 -6.50
CA SER A 54 -7.34 20.67 -7.75
C SER A 54 -8.74 20.12 -7.48
N ASP A 55 -9.53 19.95 -8.54
CA ASP A 55 -10.86 19.32 -8.50
C ASP A 55 -10.74 17.90 -7.90
N ALA A 56 -11.44 17.63 -6.80
CA ALA A 56 -11.38 16.37 -6.08
C ALA A 56 -12.76 15.98 -5.52
N ASP A 57 -12.96 14.69 -5.36
CA ASP A 57 -14.17 14.14 -4.76
C ASP A 57 -13.84 12.83 -4.02
N TRP A 58 -14.77 12.30 -3.24
CA TRP A 58 -14.52 11.13 -2.41
C TRP A 58 -15.64 10.11 -2.45
N TRP A 59 -15.31 8.84 -2.25
CA TRP A 59 -16.22 7.69 -2.23
C TRP A 59 -15.92 6.78 -1.05
N TYR A 60 -16.99 6.39 -0.36
CA TYR A 60 -16.91 5.36 0.66
C TYR A 60 -16.97 3.98 -0.01
N ALA A 61 -15.95 3.14 0.20
CA ALA A 61 -15.97 1.74 -0.25
C ALA A 61 -14.91 0.92 0.49
N ASP A 62 -15.26 -0.31 0.88
CA ASP A 62 -14.29 -1.34 1.23
C ASP A 62 -13.65 -1.87 -0.06
N VAL A 63 -12.32 -1.88 -0.12
CA VAL A 63 -11.58 -2.40 -1.28
C VAL A 63 -11.80 -3.89 -1.53
N THR A 64 -12.33 -4.63 -0.56
CA THR A 64 -12.67 -6.04 -0.70
C THR A 64 -14.06 -6.27 -1.29
N ASP A 65 -14.90 -5.23 -1.34
CA ASP A 65 -16.22 -5.27 -1.96
C ASP A 65 -16.12 -4.97 -3.46
N HIS A 66 -16.32 -6.01 -4.26
CA HIS A 66 -16.24 -5.95 -5.71
C HIS A 66 -17.33 -5.06 -6.32
N GLU A 67 -18.55 -5.12 -5.81
CA GLU A 67 -19.68 -4.37 -6.36
C GLU A 67 -19.56 -2.88 -6.02
N ALA A 68 -19.19 -2.56 -4.77
CA ALA A 68 -18.93 -1.21 -4.33
C ALA A 68 -17.82 -0.56 -5.18
N LEU A 69 -16.68 -1.22 -5.39
CA LEU A 69 -15.61 -0.65 -6.21
C LEU A 69 -15.97 -0.56 -7.70
N ALA A 70 -16.77 -1.49 -8.24
CA ALA A 70 -17.27 -1.36 -9.60
C ALA A 70 -18.23 -0.16 -9.75
N GLN A 71 -19.04 0.10 -8.73
CA GLN A 71 -19.89 1.30 -8.69
C GLN A 71 -19.05 2.58 -8.59
N VAL A 72 -18.06 2.61 -7.70
CA VAL A 72 -17.13 3.76 -7.59
C VAL A 72 -16.44 4.04 -8.93
N ALA A 73 -16.00 3.01 -9.66
CA ALA A 73 -15.37 3.21 -10.97
C ALA A 73 -16.31 3.89 -11.98
N ARG A 74 -17.61 3.51 -12.00
CA ARG A 74 -18.62 4.14 -12.85
C ARG A 74 -18.85 5.59 -12.44
N GLU A 75 -19.00 5.86 -11.16
CA GLU A 75 -19.27 7.20 -10.62
C GLU A 75 -18.10 8.15 -10.82
N VAL A 76 -16.86 7.71 -10.58
CA VAL A 76 -15.65 8.50 -10.86
C VAL A 76 -15.56 8.83 -12.34
N LYS A 77 -15.85 7.86 -13.23
CA LYS A 77 -15.87 8.10 -14.68
C LYS A 77 -16.97 9.10 -15.06
N ALA A 78 -18.15 8.98 -14.47
CA ALA A 78 -19.26 9.93 -14.71
C ALA A 78 -18.91 11.35 -14.22
N ARG A 79 -18.25 11.46 -13.05
CA ARG A 79 -17.88 12.73 -12.42
C ARG A 79 -16.75 13.46 -13.17
N PHE A 80 -15.72 12.74 -13.63
CA PHE A 80 -14.50 13.33 -14.18
C PHE A 80 -14.31 13.06 -15.69
N GLY A 81 -15.14 12.20 -16.30
CA GLY A 81 -15.12 11.85 -17.72
C GLY A 81 -14.14 10.76 -18.10
N LYS A 82 -13.12 10.50 -17.28
CA LYS A 82 -12.06 9.50 -17.52
C LYS A 82 -11.37 9.08 -16.22
N ILE A 83 -10.53 8.04 -16.30
CA ILE A 83 -9.58 7.66 -15.23
C ILE A 83 -8.26 7.33 -15.91
N ASP A 84 -7.20 8.06 -15.57
CA ASP A 84 -5.86 7.90 -16.16
C ASP A 84 -4.90 7.14 -15.24
N ILE A 85 -5.11 7.25 -13.92
CA ILE A 85 -4.22 6.71 -12.90
C ILE A 85 -5.07 6.05 -11.82
N VAL A 86 -4.68 4.84 -11.40
CA VAL A 86 -5.22 4.19 -10.22
C VAL A 86 -4.07 3.79 -9.31
N VAL A 87 -4.15 4.17 -8.04
CA VAL A 87 -3.20 3.76 -7.01
C VAL A 87 -3.92 2.89 -6.00
N ALA A 88 -3.67 1.58 -6.06
CA ALA A 88 -4.13 0.61 -5.07
C ALA A 88 -3.20 0.69 -3.85
N ASN A 89 -3.57 1.55 -2.90
CA ASN A 89 -2.77 1.87 -1.73
C ASN A 89 -3.39 1.37 -0.41
N ALA A 90 -4.70 1.15 -0.35
CA ALA A 90 -5.35 0.64 0.85
C ALA A 90 -4.62 -0.59 1.42
N GLY A 91 -4.48 -0.63 2.74
CA GLY A 91 -3.78 -1.73 3.38
C GLY A 91 -3.76 -1.61 4.89
N VAL A 92 -3.71 -2.76 5.53
CA VAL A 92 -3.62 -2.94 6.98
C VAL A 92 -2.43 -3.83 7.32
N ALA A 93 -2.02 -3.85 8.58
CA ALA A 93 -0.92 -4.69 9.04
C ALA A 93 -1.26 -5.34 10.38
N VAL A 94 -0.64 -6.47 10.64
CA VAL A 94 -0.64 -7.18 11.91
C VAL A 94 0.77 -7.66 12.20
N GLY A 95 1.17 -7.67 13.46
CA GLY A 95 2.42 -8.25 13.93
C GLY A 95 2.16 -9.39 14.91
N GLY A 96 3.21 -10.08 15.32
CA GLY A 96 3.18 -11.12 16.34
C GLY A 96 3.57 -12.51 15.86
N PRO A 97 3.82 -13.44 16.80
CA PRO A 97 4.13 -14.84 16.50
C PRO A 97 2.99 -15.48 15.72
N PHE A 98 3.30 -16.24 14.69
CA PHE A 98 2.27 -16.89 13.87
C PHE A 98 1.36 -17.81 14.69
N GLU A 99 1.95 -18.55 15.61
CA GLU A 99 1.24 -19.52 16.48
C GLU A 99 0.20 -18.83 17.39
N GLU A 100 0.47 -17.60 17.82
CA GLU A 100 -0.39 -16.83 18.73
C GLU A 100 -1.21 -15.75 18.00
N SER A 101 -1.04 -15.66 16.67
CA SER A 101 -1.72 -14.62 15.89
C SER A 101 -3.24 -14.84 15.84
N ASP A 102 -4.01 -13.75 15.98
CA ASP A 102 -5.44 -13.80 15.72
C ASP A 102 -5.70 -14.20 14.26
N PRO A 103 -6.34 -15.36 14.01
CA PRO A 103 -6.58 -15.86 12.65
C PRO A 103 -7.53 -14.93 11.85
N VAL A 104 -8.39 -14.17 12.51
CA VAL A 104 -9.29 -13.20 11.85
C VAL A 104 -8.48 -12.01 11.36
N ALA A 105 -7.63 -11.42 12.20
CA ALA A 105 -6.76 -10.32 11.82
C ALA A 105 -5.74 -10.76 10.75
N TRP A 106 -5.15 -11.95 10.89
CA TRP A 106 -4.23 -12.51 9.90
C TRP A 106 -4.87 -12.61 8.51
N ARG A 107 -6.07 -13.22 8.45
CA ARG A 107 -6.85 -13.37 7.22
C ARG A 107 -7.24 -12.00 6.65
N ARG A 108 -7.67 -11.06 7.48
CA ARG A 108 -8.05 -9.73 7.04
C ARG A 108 -6.91 -8.97 6.36
N VAL A 109 -5.67 -9.15 6.81
CA VAL A 109 -4.49 -8.57 6.12
C VAL A 109 -4.36 -9.10 4.68
N ILE A 110 -4.60 -10.39 4.46
CA ILE A 110 -4.59 -10.96 3.09
C ILE A 110 -5.75 -10.39 2.27
N GLU A 111 -6.94 -10.34 2.84
CA GLU A 111 -8.13 -9.83 2.17
C GLU A 111 -7.97 -8.38 1.72
N VAL A 112 -7.59 -7.49 2.63
CA VAL A 112 -7.45 -6.06 2.29
C VAL A 112 -6.25 -5.83 1.37
N ASN A 113 -5.06 -6.33 1.73
CA ASN A 113 -3.85 -5.97 1.01
C ASN A 113 -3.73 -6.65 -0.36
N LEU A 114 -4.08 -7.93 -0.47
CA LEU A 114 -3.91 -8.70 -1.70
C LEU A 114 -5.21 -8.77 -2.50
N VAL A 115 -6.28 -9.28 -1.90
CA VAL A 115 -7.56 -9.42 -2.60
C VAL A 115 -8.12 -8.05 -2.94
N GLY A 116 -8.12 -7.09 -2.01
CA GLY A 116 -8.57 -5.71 -2.24
C GLY A 116 -7.77 -4.99 -3.33
N SER A 117 -6.45 -5.24 -3.42
CA SER A 117 -5.62 -4.73 -4.54
C SER A 117 -6.06 -5.32 -5.88
N ALA A 118 -6.38 -6.62 -5.93
CA ALA A 118 -6.85 -7.28 -7.15
C ALA A 118 -8.27 -6.84 -7.52
N VAL A 119 -9.16 -6.67 -6.55
CA VAL A 119 -10.53 -6.15 -6.75
C VAL A 119 -10.46 -4.72 -7.27
N THR A 120 -9.61 -3.86 -6.68
CA THR A 120 -9.37 -2.49 -7.17
C THR A 120 -8.94 -2.51 -8.64
N ALA A 121 -7.95 -3.33 -8.99
CA ALA A 121 -7.50 -3.42 -10.38
C ALA A 121 -8.63 -3.88 -11.31
N ARG A 122 -9.38 -4.92 -10.95
CA ARG A 122 -10.50 -5.44 -11.74
C ARG A 122 -11.57 -4.38 -12.00
N ALA A 123 -11.95 -3.62 -10.97
CA ALA A 123 -12.97 -2.59 -11.06
C ALA A 123 -12.58 -1.44 -12.02
N PHE A 124 -11.32 -1.01 -11.96
CA PHE A 124 -10.86 0.15 -12.73
C PHE A 124 -10.19 -0.20 -14.07
N LEU A 125 -9.81 -1.45 -14.30
CA LEU A 125 -9.13 -1.86 -15.54
C LEU A 125 -9.91 -1.55 -16.82
N PRO A 126 -11.26 -1.72 -16.90
CA PRO A 126 -12.00 -1.34 -18.10
C PRO A 126 -11.78 0.12 -18.50
N VAL A 127 -11.86 1.06 -17.54
CA VAL A 127 -11.67 2.50 -17.81
C VAL A 127 -10.20 2.83 -18.09
N LEU A 128 -9.26 2.15 -17.41
CA LEU A 128 -7.82 2.31 -17.69
C LEU A 128 -7.44 1.82 -19.09
N LYS A 129 -8.16 0.86 -19.68
CA LYS A 129 -7.95 0.43 -21.07
C LYS A 129 -8.36 1.54 -22.05
N GLU A 130 -9.43 2.25 -21.79
CA GLU A 130 -9.88 3.37 -22.62
C GLU A 130 -8.86 4.52 -22.64
N SER A 131 -8.31 4.86 -21.48
CA SER A 131 -7.33 5.94 -21.32
C SER A 131 -5.88 5.53 -21.62
N ARG A 132 -5.60 4.23 -21.82
CA ARG A 132 -4.25 3.65 -21.83
C ARG A 132 -3.46 4.06 -20.58
N GLY A 133 -4.11 3.98 -19.44
CA GLY A 133 -3.72 4.54 -18.17
C GLY A 133 -2.61 3.80 -17.44
N TYR A 134 -2.49 4.11 -16.16
CA TYR A 134 -1.47 3.54 -15.27
C TYR A 134 -2.10 3.05 -13.97
N LEU A 135 -1.80 1.80 -13.63
CA LEU A 135 -2.13 1.19 -12.35
C LEU A 135 -0.86 1.04 -11.51
N LEU A 136 -0.84 1.62 -10.31
CA LEU A 136 0.24 1.44 -9.34
C LEU A 136 -0.26 0.62 -8.16
N GLN A 137 0.39 -0.50 -7.90
CA GLN A 137 0.16 -1.33 -6.71
C GLN A 137 1.17 -0.97 -5.62
N ILE A 138 0.69 -0.62 -4.42
CA ILE A 138 1.57 -0.29 -3.29
C ILE A 138 1.96 -1.57 -2.54
N ALA A 139 3.21 -1.96 -2.73
CA ALA A 139 3.88 -3.03 -2.02
C ALA A 139 4.77 -2.48 -0.88
N SER A 140 5.73 -3.27 -0.43
CA SER A 140 6.59 -2.97 0.71
C SER A 140 7.96 -3.62 0.56
N LEU A 141 8.92 -3.25 1.43
CA LEU A 141 10.12 -4.04 1.70
C LEU A 141 9.74 -5.51 2.03
N ALA A 142 8.59 -5.72 2.68
CA ALA A 142 8.05 -7.04 3.00
C ALA A 142 7.73 -7.91 1.78
N ALA A 143 7.64 -7.34 0.56
CA ALA A 143 7.58 -8.09 -0.69
C ALA A 143 8.96 -8.56 -1.18
N ILE A 144 10.02 -7.91 -0.74
CA ILE A 144 11.40 -8.18 -1.17
C ILE A 144 12.07 -9.19 -0.23
N THR A 145 11.80 -9.08 1.07
CA THR A 145 12.41 -9.92 2.12
C THR A 145 11.38 -10.35 3.14
N PRO A 146 11.39 -11.61 3.60
CA PRO A 146 10.57 -12.02 4.71
C PRO A 146 10.97 -11.28 5.99
N ALA A 147 10.01 -11.08 6.89
CA ALA A 147 10.24 -10.56 8.22
C ALA A 147 9.52 -11.47 9.23
N PRO A 148 10.26 -12.10 10.16
CA PRO A 148 9.64 -12.82 11.27
C PRO A 148 8.65 -11.93 12.01
N MET A 149 7.60 -12.49 12.57
CA MET A 149 6.49 -11.79 13.25
C MET A 149 5.55 -10.99 12.33
N MET A 150 5.74 -11.04 10.99
CA MET A 150 4.92 -10.32 10.02
C MET A 150 4.44 -11.21 8.87
N SER A 151 4.10 -12.48 9.16
CA SER A 151 3.81 -13.50 8.14
C SER A 151 2.67 -13.10 7.20
N ALA A 152 1.53 -12.62 7.73
CA ALA A 152 0.39 -12.15 6.92
C ALA A 152 0.78 -10.98 6.01
N TYR A 153 1.47 -9.99 6.58
CA TYR A 153 1.87 -8.80 5.85
C TYR A 153 2.87 -9.13 4.73
N CYS A 154 3.89 -9.95 5.02
CA CYS A 154 4.85 -10.42 4.02
C CYS A 154 4.17 -11.22 2.91
N ALA A 155 3.29 -12.17 3.26
CA ALA A 155 2.54 -12.96 2.30
C ALA A 155 1.68 -12.07 1.39
N SER A 156 0.94 -11.12 1.97
CA SER A 156 0.08 -10.21 1.21
C SER A 156 0.89 -9.32 0.25
N LYS A 157 1.98 -8.70 0.70
CA LYS A 157 2.77 -7.77 -0.13
C LYS A 157 3.61 -8.49 -1.19
N SER A 158 4.08 -9.72 -0.92
CA SER A 158 4.69 -10.59 -1.93
C SER A 158 3.67 -11.01 -2.99
N GLY A 159 2.45 -11.36 -2.56
CA GLY A 159 1.34 -11.66 -3.47
C GLY A 159 0.98 -10.48 -4.37
N VAL A 160 0.92 -9.26 -3.83
CA VAL A 160 0.70 -8.03 -4.61
C VAL A 160 1.77 -7.84 -5.68
N GLU A 161 3.06 -8.04 -5.35
CA GLU A 161 4.14 -7.93 -6.34
C GLU A 161 4.00 -8.98 -7.44
N ALA A 162 3.79 -10.25 -7.08
CA ALA A 162 3.62 -11.34 -8.03
C ALA A 162 2.43 -11.10 -8.95
N TYR A 163 1.27 -10.79 -8.39
CA TYR A 163 0.06 -10.45 -9.10
C TYR A 163 0.26 -9.28 -10.07
N ALA A 164 0.87 -8.18 -9.63
CA ALA A 164 1.11 -7.01 -10.47
C ALA A 164 2.05 -7.31 -11.64
N ASN A 165 3.03 -8.20 -11.47
CA ASN A 165 3.91 -8.64 -12.53
C ASN A 165 3.17 -9.47 -13.60
N CYS A 166 2.25 -10.37 -13.19
CA CYS A 166 1.38 -11.11 -14.11
C CYS A 166 0.48 -10.15 -14.89
N LEU A 167 -0.26 -9.29 -14.16
CA LEU A 167 -1.19 -8.34 -14.76
C LEU A 167 -0.50 -7.40 -15.76
N ARG A 168 0.73 -6.98 -15.49
CA ARG A 168 1.51 -6.13 -16.41
C ARG A 168 1.65 -6.75 -17.78
N ALA A 169 1.92 -8.04 -17.87
CA ALA A 169 2.04 -8.76 -19.14
C ALA A 169 0.68 -8.89 -19.82
N GLU A 170 -0.36 -9.23 -19.05
CA GLU A 170 -1.72 -9.46 -19.55
C GLU A 170 -2.36 -8.22 -20.19
N VAL A 171 -2.09 -7.02 -19.64
CA VAL A 171 -2.75 -5.78 -20.08
C VAL A 171 -1.90 -4.91 -21.01
N ALA A 172 -0.66 -5.31 -21.26
CA ALA A 172 0.30 -4.53 -22.06
C ALA A 172 -0.22 -4.23 -23.49
N TYR A 173 -0.90 -5.18 -24.11
CA TYR A 173 -1.46 -5.00 -25.46
C TYR A 173 -2.62 -3.99 -25.55
N HIS A 174 -3.23 -3.67 -24.40
CA HIS A 174 -4.20 -2.59 -24.29
C HIS A 174 -3.55 -1.21 -24.07
N GLY A 175 -2.21 -1.15 -23.95
CA GLY A 175 -1.50 0.09 -23.65
C GLY A 175 -1.50 0.49 -22.17
N VAL A 176 -2.16 -0.28 -21.29
CA VAL A 176 -2.16 -0.04 -19.84
C VAL A 176 -0.79 -0.38 -19.25
N LYS A 177 -0.25 0.53 -18.44
CA LYS A 177 0.99 0.29 -17.71
C LYS A 177 0.68 -0.11 -16.26
N VAL A 178 1.41 -1.10 -15.73
CA VAL A 178 1.27 -1.54 -14.34
C VAL A 178 2.61 -1.42 -13.64
N GLY A 179 2.61 -0.75 -12.49
CA GLY A 179 3.77 -0.54 -11.64
C GLY A 179 3.59 -1.13 -10.23
N VAL A 180 4.72 -1.34 -9.55
CA VAL A 180 4.79 -1.70 -8.14
C VAL A 180 5.61 -0.67 -7.40
N GLY A 181 5.04 -0.08 -6.36
CA GLY A 181 5.70 0.86 -5.46
C GLY A 181 6.18 0.16 -4.19
N TYR A 182 7.45 0.26 -3.89
CA TYR A 182 8.05 -0.37 -2.69
C TYR A 182 8.39 0.70 -1.67
N LEU A 183 7.85 0.54 -0.46
CA LEU A 183 8.14 1.38 0.70
C LEU A 183 8.79 0.53 1.80
N SER A 184 9.74 1.13 2.52
CA SER A 184 10.22 0.62 3.80
C SER A 184 9.47 1.33 4.94
N TRP A 185 9.94 1.17 6.18
CA TRP A 185 9.40 1.85 7.34
C TRP A 185 9.32 3.36 7.08
N THR A 186 8.11 3.84 6.90
CA THR A 186 7.82 5.25 6.59
C THR A 186 6.93 5.80 7.67
N ASP A 187 7.18 7.00 8.15
CA ASP A 187 6.47 7.63 9.27
C ASP A 187 4.99 7.83 8.95
N THR A 188 4.17 6.89 9.40
CA THR A 188 2.72 6.81 9.24
C THR A 188 2.09 6.28 10.52
N ASP A 189 0.77 6.43 10.66
CA ASP A 189 0.02 5.88 11.81
C ASP A 189 0.20 4.36 11.94
N MET A 190 0.28 3.65 10.82
CA MET A 190 0.53 2.20 10.80
C MET A 190 1.88 1.85 11.44
N VAL A 191 2.94 2.57 11.11
CA VAL A 191 4.29 2.32 11.67
C VAL A 191 4.34 2.77 13.13
N ARG A 192 3.75 3.92 13.46
CA ARG A 192 3.65 4.39 14.85
C ARG A 192 2.82 3.43 15.71
N GLY A 193 1.74 2.86 15.16
CA GLY A 193 0.94 1.84 15.84
C GLY A 193 1.71 0.54 16.08
N ALA A 194 2.49 0.08 15.11
CA ALA A 194 3.36 -1.10 15.27
C ALA A 194 4.47 -0.86 16.32
N ASP A 195 4.98 0.37 16.43
CA ASP A 195 6.01 0.75 17.40
C ASP A 195 5.47 0.93 18.84
N GLN A 196 4.15 0.86 19.04
CA GLN A 196 3.57 0.82 20.39
C GLN A 196 3.87 -0.51 21.10
N ASP A 197 4.05 -1.59 20.34
CA ASP A 197 4.53 -2.86 20.87
C ASP A 197 6.06 -2.84 21.04
N ASP A 198 6.50 -3.01 22.28
CA ASP A 198 7.93 -2.92 22.64
C ASP A 198 8.77 -3.99 21.94
N VAL A 199 8.26 -5.21 21.79
CA VAL A 199 8.97 -6.33 21.14
C VAL A 199 9.14 -6.05 19.67
N MET A 200 8.07 -5.63 18.99
CA MET A 200 8.11 -5.27 17.57
C MET A 200 9.04 -4.09 17.30
N ARG A 201 9.00 -3.06 18.16
CA ARG A 201 9.90 -1.91 18.09
C ARG A 201 11.37 -2.30 18.25
N GLU A 202 11.70 -3.12 19.28
CA GLU A 202 13.05 -3.58 19.53
C GLU A 202 13.56 -4.47 18.38
N LEU A 203 12.75 -5.40 17.87
CA LEU A 203 13.11 -6.23 16.71
C LEU A 203 13.44 -5.37 15.49
N ARG A 204 12.60 -4.37 15.20
CA ARG A 204 12.83 -3.44 14.10
C ARG A 204 14.13 -2.64 14.27
N GLN A 205 14.41 -2.14 15.47
CA GLN A 205 15.63 -1.38 15.76
C GLN A 205 16.92 -2.22 15.60
N ARG A 206 16.81 -3.54 15.73
CA ARG A 206 17.94 -4.49 15.54
C ARG A 206 18.18 -4.86 14.07
N LEU A 207 17.32 -4.48 13.17
CA LEU A 207 17.58 -4.68 11.75
C LEU A 207 18.86 -3.93 11.34
N PRO A 208 19.64 -4.45 10.37
CA PRO A 208 20.82 -3.75 9.89
C PRO A 208 20.44 -2.41 9.23
N TRP A 209 21.33 -1.44 9.36
CA TRP A 209 21.20 -0.20 8.59
C TRP A 209 21.20 -0.53 7.07
N PRO A 210 20.34 0.07 6.26
CA PRO A 210 19.39 1.14 6.52
C PRO A 210 17.95 0.64 6.84
N ALA A 211 17.73 -0.67 7.00
CA ALA A 211 16.41 -1.27 7.20
C ALA A 211 15.79 -1.00 8.58
N ASN A 212 16.59 -0.59 9.57
CA ASN A 212 16.13 -0.20 10.91
C ASN A 212 15.59 1.22 11.00
N LYS A 213 15.75 2.04 9.95
CA LYS A 213 15.33 3.46 9.95
C LYS A 213 13.86 3.63 9.64
N THR A 214 13.20 4.56 10.34
CA THR A 214 11.94 5.17 9.93
C THR A 214 12.25 6.38 9.03
N TYR A 215 11.67 6.39 7.85
CA TYR A 215 11.90 7.44 6.85
C TYR A 215 10.77 8.46 6.86
N PRO A 216 11.06 9.75 6.64
CA PRO A 216 10.03 10.77 6.52
C PRO A 216 9.11 10.48 5.32
N LEU A 217 7.80 10.69 5.52
CA LEU A 217 6.79 10.41 4.53
C LEU A 217 6.91 11.26 3.25
N PRO A 218 7.15 12.60 3.30
CA PRO A 218 7.13 13.43 2.10
C PRO A 218 8.14 13.03 1.02
N PRO A 219 9.44 12.80 1.31
CA PRO A 219 10.38 12.37 0.27
C PRO A 219 10.07 10.99 -0.33
N ALA A 220 9.47 10.09 0.46
CA ALA A 220 9.04 8.78 -0.02
C ALA A 220 7.91 8.92 -1.05
N VAL A 221 6.90 9.72 -0.73
CA VAL A 221 5.76 10.00 -1.62
C VAL A 221 6.17 10.77 -2.87
N ASP A 222 7.08 11.75 -2.76
CA ASP A 222 7.60 12.48 -3.94
C ASP A 222 8.25 11.52 -4.97
N ARG A 223 8.96 10.49 -4.50
CA ARG A 223 9.53 9.46 -5.40
C ARG A 223 8.46 8.59 -6.02
N ILE A 224 7.39 8.27 -5.29
CA ILE A 224 6.25 7.52 -5.83
C ILE A 224 5.57 8.32 -6.93
N VAL A 225 5.29 9.60 -6.70
CA VAL A 225 4.67 10.47 -7.71
C VAL A 225 5.57 10.64 -8.93
N ALA A 226 6.89 10.80 -8.73
CA ALA A 226 7.83 10.80 -9.85
C ALA A 226 7.84 9.46 -10.62
N GLY A 227 7.56 8.35 -9.96
CA GLY A 227 7.36 7.04 -10.59
C GLY A 227 6.06 6.98 -11.40
N ILE A 228 4.98 7.57 -10.89
CA ILE A 228 3.70 7.71 -11.60
C ILE A 228 3.87 8.54 -12.86
N GLU A 229 4.52 9.71 -12.79
CA GLU A 229 4.83 10.56 -13.95
C GLU A 229 5.60 9.79 -15.04
N ARG A 230 6.47 8.87 -14.67
CA ARG A 230 7.24 8.05 -15.62
C ARG A 230 6.53 6.75 -16.03
N ARG A 231 5.36 6.45 -15.47
CA ARG A 231 4.65 5.17 -15.66
C ARG A 231 5.58 3.96 -15.41
N SER A 232 6.36 4.04 -14.34
CA SER A 232 7.45 3.10 -14.05
C SER A 232 6.93 1.73 -13.62
N ALA A 233 7.53 0.65 -14.14
CA ALA A 233 7.21 -0.72 -13.73
C ALA A 233 7.59 -1.02 -12.27
N LYS A 234 8.64 -0.38 -11.75
CA LYS A 234 9.08 -0.47 -10.35
C LYS A 234 9.43 0.92 -9.83
N VAL A 235 8.90 1.26 -8.66
CA VAL A 235 9.12 2.53 -7.97
C VAL A 235 9.62 2.24 -6.57
N TYR A 236 10.77 2.78 -6.21
CA TYR A 236 11.37 2.60 -4.89
C TYR A 236 11.32 3.91 -4.11
N ALA A 237 10.52 3.96 -3.05
CA ALA A 237 10.40 5.14 -2.19
C ALA A 237 11.71 5.45 -1.47
N GLN A 238 12.46 4.42 -1.08
CA GLN A 238 13.83 4.54 -0.58
C GLN A 238 14.79 3.90 -1.59
N PRO A 239 15.82 4.61 -2.08
CA PRO A 239 16.70 4.14 -3.16
C PRO A 239 17.40 2.79 -2.88
N TRP A 240 17.75 2.51 -1.62
CA TRP A 240 18.43 1.29 -1.23
C TRP A 240 17.59 0.02 -1.45
N LEU A 241 16.25 0.14 -1.51
CA LEU A 241 15.35 -0.99 -1.82
C LEU A 241 15.64 -1.59 -3.20
N ARG A 242 16.18 -0.79 -4.13
CA ARG A 242 16.60 -1.29 -5.44
C ARG A 242 17.75 -2.30 -5.32
N GLY A 243 18.71 -2.04 -4.45
CA GLY A 243 19.80 -2.99 -4.17
C GLY A 243 19.28 -4.27 -3.52
N MET A 244 18.37 -4.15 -2.54
CA MET A 244 17.73 -5.31 -1.89
C MET A 244 16.97 -6.18 -2.91
N GLN A 245 16.28 -5.55 -3.85
CA GLN A 245 15.59 -6.28 -4.92
C GLN A 245 16.54 -7.14 -5.77
N SER A 246 17.76 -6.67 -5.99
CA SER A 246 18.75 -7.40 -6.80
C SER A 246 19.31 -8.65 -6.09
N ILE A 247 19.32 -8.64 -4.76
CA ILE A 247 19.83 -9.76 -3.95
C ILE A 247 18.72 -10.59 -3.28
N ARG A 248 17.44 -10.34 -3.64
CA ARG A 248 16.28 -10.91 -2.94
C ARG A 248 16.29 -12.44 -2.82
N GLY A 249 16.89 -13.14 -3.79
CA GLY A 249 16.98 -14.61 -3.78
C GLY A 249 17.78 -15.19 -2.62
N TYR A 250 18.71 -14.42 -2.06
CA TYR A 250 19.55 -14.85 -0.92
C TYR A 250 18.94 -14.45 0.44
N LEU A 251 18.04 -13.48 0.47
CA LEU A 251 17.51 -12.92 1.72
C LEU A 251 16.77 -13.95 2.59
N PRO A 252 15.94 -14.88 2.05
CA PRO A 252 15.25 -15.86 2.87
C PRO A 252 16.20 -16.70 3.72
N GLY A 253 17.33 -17.18 3.16
CA GLY A 253 18.33 -17.96 3.88
C GLY A 253 19.02 -17.15 4.98
N ILE A 254 19.38 -15.90 4.68
CA ILE A 254 19.99 -14.98 5.64
C ILE A 254 19.01 -14.70 6.80
N ILE A 255 17.75 -14.36 6.48
CA ILE A 255 16.73 -14.07 7.49
C ILE A 255 16.39 -15.30 8.33
N ALA A 256 16.34 -16.51 7.74
CA ALA A 256 16.11 -17.73 8.51
C ALA A 256 17.22 -17.94 9.58
N THR A 257 18.47 -17.65 9.25
CA THR A 257 19.60 -17.83 10.16
C THR A 257 19.65 -16.75 11.25
N VAL A 258 19.58 -15.47 10.83
CA VAL A 258 19.65 -14.32 11.74
C VAL A 258 18.36 -14.20 12.56
N GLY A 259 17.22 -14.34 11.92
CA GLY A 259 15.89 -14.25 12.54
C GLY A 259 15.70 -15.30 13.64
N LYS A 260 16.14 -16.56 13.42
CA LYS A 260 16.11 -17.59 14.47
C LYS A 260 16.81 -17.15 15.76
N ARG A 261 17.97 -16.49 15.63
CA ARG A 261 18.73 -16.01 16.79
C ARG A 261 18.00 -14.87 17.51
N GLU A 262 17.46 -13.92 16.74
CA GLU A 262 16.74 -12.78 17.32
C GLU A 262 15.41 -13.23 17.95
N ILE A 263 14.61 -14.06 17.30
CA ILE A 263 13.35 -14.56 17.87
C ILE A 263 13.60 -15.36 19.16
N LYS A 264 14.63 -16.20 19.22
CA LYS A 264 15.00 -16.92 20.45
C LYS A 264 15.28 -15.96 21.62
N ARG A 265 15.84 -14.78 21.35
CA ARG A 265 16.14 -13.75 22.36
C ARG A 265 14.86 -13.13 22.95
N PHE A 266 13.80 -13.01 22.13
CA PHE A 266 12.52 -12.47 22.54
C PHE A 266 11.51 -13.54 23.00
N ALA A 267 11.85 -14.83 22.93
CA ALA A 267 10.94 -15.94 23.26
C ALA A 267 10.15 -15.76 24.56
N PRO A 268 10.73 -15.27 25.68
CA PRO A 268 9.98 -15.08 26.93
C PRO A 268 8.93 -13.97 26.90
N ARG A 269 8.96 -13.10 25.87
CA ARG A 269 8.08 -11.92 25.71
C ARG A 269 7.12 -12.04 24.53
N LEU A 270 7.22 -13.12 23.73
CA LEU A 270 6.43 -13.24 22.50
C LEU A 270 4.92 -13.31 22.77
N SER A 271 4.50 -13.98 23.84
CA SER A 271 3.09 -14.06 24.26
C SER A 271 2.47 -12.72 24.68
N GLN A 272 3.28 -11.68 24.86
CA GLN A 272 2.81 -10.33 25.21
C GLN A 272 2.57 -9.44 23.96
N VAL A 273 2.96 -9.93 22.78
CA VAL A 273 2.84 -9.15 21.54
C VAL A 273 1.38 -9.08 21.09
N SER A 274 0.89 -7.87 20.85
CA SER A 274 -0.46 -7.68 20.29
C SER A 274 -0.54 -8.24 18.86
N THR A 275 -1.58 -9.02 18.60
CA THR A 275 -1.84 -9.64 17.29
C THR A 275 -3.04 -9.06 16.55
N GLY A 276 -3.60 -7.94 17.02
CA GLY A 276 -4.65 -7.17 16.34
C GLY A 276 -4.13 -6.31 15.20
N LEU A 277 -5.05 -5.72 14.42
CA LEU A 277 -4.71 -4.77 13.37
C LEU A 277 -4.07 -3.51 13.96
N VAL A 278 -3.01 -3.01 13.34
CA VAL A 278 -2.24 -1.88 13.86
C VAL A 278 -2.62 -0.55 13.23
N GLY A 279 -2.56 0.52 14.03
CA GLY A 279 -2.74 1.90 13.60
C GLY A 279 -4.20 2.29 13.33
N SER A 280 -4.42 3.57 13.03
CA SER A 280 -5.76 4.13 12.85
C SER A 280 -6.52 3.51 11.67
N GLY A 281 -5.83 3.09 10.61
CA GLY A 281 -6.45 2.37 9.48
C GLY A 281 -6.95 0.98 9.87
N GLY A 282 -6.23 0.27 10.78
CA GLY A 282 -6.69 -0.98 11.36
C GLY A 282 -7.95 -0.79 12.20
N ALA A 283 -7.97 0.23 13.06
CA ALA A 283 -9.14 0.57 13.87
C ALA A 283 -10.37 0.95 13.00
N ALA A 284 -10.16 1.66 11.89
CA ALA A 284 -11.24 1.98 10.94
C ALA A 284 -11.81 0.72 10.28
N ASP A 285 -10.97 -0.23 9.90
CA ASP A 285 -11.38 -1.53 9.35
C ASP A 285 -12.17 -2.35 10.37
N GLU A 286 -11.71 -2.42 11.62
CA GLU A 286 -12.42 -3.12 12.69
C GLU A 286 -13.79 -2.50 12.96
N LYS A 287 -13.88 -1.18 13.01
CA LYS A 287 -15.15 -0.46 13.17
C LYS A 287 -16.12 -0.74 12.02
N HIS A 288 -15.63 -0.72 10.78
CA HIS A 288 -16.44 -1.04 9.58
C HIS A 288 -17.02 -2.46 9.65
N ARG A 289 -16.27 -3.45 10.12
CA ARG A 289 -16.72 -4.84 10.23
C ARG A 289 -17.67 -5.10 11.42
N ALA A 290 -17.67 -4.22 12.41
CA ALA A 290 -18.52 -4.34 13.60
C ALA A 290 -19.91 -3.70 13.41
N GLY A 291 -20.12 -2.85 12.41
CA GLY A 291 -21.38 -2.20 12.06
C GLY A 291 -22.05 -2.81 10.85
#